data_1a8b0bbe421a99f74840a76c7fa6d694
#
_entry.id   1a8b0bbe421a99f74840a76c7fa6d694
#
_cell.length_a   1.000
_cell.length_b   1.000
_cell.length_c   1.000
_cell.angle_alpha   90.00
_cell.angle_beta   90.00
_cell.angle_gamma   90.00
#
_symmetry.space_group_name_H-M   'P 1'
#
loop_
_entity.id
_entity.type
_entity.pdbx_description
1 polymer ?
#
loop_
_entity_poly.entity_id
_entity_poly.type
_entity_poly.pdbx_seq_one_letter_code
_entity_poly.pdbx_strand_id
1 'polypeptide(L)'
;MNKWKTLLALVAVSLLAAYPAHSAGDPFAIFDDIDAMMEDNALMEASNRYESIMLTFFPERATLLGFESANTQLDTRTPARDQAALLALQSLQTAIKEMHGEKFSPAKRTDYALLKARVNYEIWQLNRNRLTTDPLYYTQAYDAVYDLLLKRLSLQARQNEALSARSAALAQTATEARQNLKAPSAFLAQLAMEKAYYAYLAYEQVSHRLQTQAQDDLSRQDAVKKTNIARKNLKNMFEYFKALSQQEETPDFRLGEKDYLFVLQNKYFITDSPSALRKAAQRRLLEARKNLQEALEPFTVSADEEAEIITEDGSAPVKKAKKKKRNKKAPLPTAADFYTIKNRLALDASTNNILFSIAQEAQNAADFLADRNAVKAFKGPFNVQALPAYFAYMQAYKFVPPYGAQNLPTDDFFVRLPTGNALAKHKMAVQDLNPSARKLMIAGELVPGRYYKSVQQNALGGIRKRYGVPTLNNGWSVYAQHTAQEAGYIITDTDNLFLAFEDYRRAAAAAVDVNLHLGQFSYADAMTFLTQANGFEKEEAEKIIKSATALPGEALSYPVGYETLKTLRQKYQKKQGARFNAADFNARVLGIGDIPPAQLSKALEDAYKNKK
;
A
#
# COMPACT_ATOMS: atom_id res chain seq x y z
N MET A 1 27.29 -39.39 1.18
CA MET A 1 25.89 -39.45 1.62
C MET A 1 25.62 -40.39 2.81
N ASN A 2 26.46 -41.37 3.13
CA ASN A 2 26.15 -42.35 4.19
C ASN A 2 26.60 -42.00 5.62
N LYS A 3 27.55 -41.09 5.83
CA LYS A 3 28.04 -40.74 7.19
C LYS A 3 27.07 -39.85 7.98
N TRP A 4 26.29 -39.01 7.33
CA TRP A 4 25.31 -38.13 7.99
C TRP A 4 24.05 -38.88 8.42
N LYS A 5 23.62 -39.89 7.67
CA LYS A 5 22.48 -40.74 8.08
C LYS A 5 22.79 -41.59 9.31
N THR A 6 24.03 -42.01 9.48
CA THR A 6 24.47 -42.76 10.68
C THR A 6 24.58 -41.85 11.91
N LEU A 7 24.99 -40.59 11.73
CA LEU A 7 25.05 -39.63 12.83
C LEU A 7 23.64 -39.20 13.31
N LEU A 8 22.71 -39.01 12.36
CA LEU A 8 21.30 -38.72 12.66
C LEU A 8 20.59 -39.88 13.35
N ALA A 9 20.90 -41.14 12.96
CA ALA A 9 20.36 -42.31 13.65
C ALA A 9 20.88 -42.45 15.08
N LEU A 10 22.13 -42.05 15.36
CA LEU A 10 22.68 -42.04 16.70
C LEU A 10 22.12 -40.93 17.59
N VAL A 11 21.83 -39.75 17.03
CA VAL A 11 21.16 -38.67 17.73
C VAL A 11 19.69 -39.02 18.02
N ALA A 12 18.99 -39.67 17.11
CA ALA A 12 17.63 -40.14 17.32
C ALA A 12 17.54 -41.21 18.42
N VAL A 13 18.50 -42.13 18.51
CA VAL A 13 18.56 -43.14 19.58
C VAL A 13 18.86 -42.52 20.95
N SER A 14 19.68 -41.48 21.02
CA SER A 14 19.92 -40.75 22.27
C SER A 14 18.75 -39.88 22.72
N LEU A 15 17.94 -39.38 21.82
CA LEU A 15 16.69 -38.65 22.12
C LEU A 15 15.57 -39.60 22.58
N LEU A 16 15.49 -40.83 22.05
CA LEU A 16 14.54 -41.86 22.48
C LEU A 16 14.79 -42.34 23.94
N ALA A 17 16.04 -42.25 24.41
CA ALA A 17 16.41 -42.62 25.80
C ALA A 17 16.05 -41.54 26.84
N ALA A 18 15.74 -40.31 26.43
CA ALA A 18 15.47 -39.17 27.29
C ALA A 18 13.96 -38.82 27.44
N TYR A 19 13.05 -39.55 26.76
CA TYR A 19 11.61 -39.29 26.85
C TYR A 19 10.94 -40.19 27.91
N PRO A 20 10.18 -39.62 28.87
CA PRO A 20 9.42 -40.44 29.82
C PRO A 20 8.29 -41.17 29.10
N ALA A 21 8.15 -42.46 29.36
CA ALA A 21 7.17 -43.37 28.76
C ALA A 21 5.73 -43.07 29.23
N HIS A 22 5.18 -41.90 28.86
CA HIS A 22 3.78 -41.54 29.13
C HIS A 22 3.13 -40.79 27.97
N SER A 23 3.04 -41.42 26.80
CA SER A 23 1.98 -41.16 25.82
C SER A 23 1.98 -42.32 24.81
N ALA A 24 0.86 -42.98 24.67
CA ALA A 24 0.59 -43.93 23.59
C ALA A 24 0.43 -43.15 22.26
N GLY A 25 1.51 -42.57 21.75
CA GLY A 25 1.61 -41.87 20.48
C GLY A 25 2.37 -42.73 19.48
N ASP A 26 2.12 -42.54 18.21
CA ASP A 26 2.78 -43.20 17.10
C ASP A 26 4.32 -43.06 17.24
N PRO A 27 5.10 -44.16 17.32
CA PRO A 27 6.56 -44.08 17.46
C PRO A 27 7.25 -43.43 16.24
N PHE A 28 6.54 -43.24 15.12
CA PHE A 28 7.04 -42.56 13.93
C PHE A 28 6.83 -41.04 13.98
N ALA A 29 6.02 -40.50 14.91
CA ALA A 29 5.78 -39.06 15.05
C ALA A 29 7.09 -38.26 15.30
N ILE A 30 8.11 -38.87 15.93
CA ILE A 30 9.43 -38.25 16.12
C ILE A 30 10.16 -38.01 14.79
N PHE A 31 10.00 -38.89 13.82
CA PHE A 31 10.61 -38.71 12.48
C PHE A 31 9.90 -37.61 11.70
N ASP A 32 8.57 -37.47 11.83
CA ASP A 32 7.80 -36.39 11.23
C ASP A 32 8.18 -35.03 11.85
N ASP A 33 8.45 -34.97 13.15
CA ASP A 33 8.92 -33.76 13.84
C ASP A 33 10.34 -33.37 13.40
N ILE A 34 11.24 -34.34 13.23
CA ILE A 34 12.61 -34.11 12.73
C ILE A 34 12.57 -33.64 11.27
N ASP A 35 11.77 -34.27 10.42
CA ASP A 35 11.59 -33.86 9.03
C ASP A 35 11.04 -32.43 8.94
N ALA A 36 10.02 -32.10 9.73
CA ALA A 36 9.46 -30.75 9.79
C ALA A 36 10.50 -29.71 10.26
N MET A 37 11.32 -30.05 11.25
CA MET A 37 12.39 -29.17 11.73
C MET A 37 13.49 -28.95 10.68
N MET A 38 13.83 -29.98 9.91
CA MET A 38 14.81 -29.86 8.81
C MET A 38 14.26 -28.96 7.68
N GLU A 39 13.01 -29.14 7.29
CA GLU A 39 12.37 -28.30 6.27
C GLU A 39 12.21 -26.84 6.76
N ASP A 40 11.84 -26.62 8.03
CA ASP A 40 11.74 -25.29 8.63
C ASP A 40 13.11 -24.57 8.64
N ASN A 41 14.22 -25.29 8.87
CA ASN A 41 15.58 -24.73 8.78
C ASN A 41 15.96 -24.41 7.32
N ALA A 42 15.61 -25.29 6.36
CA ALA A 42 15.85 -25.03 4.94
C ALA A 42 15.08 -23.77 4.46
N LEU A 43 13.85 -23.57 4.93
CA LEU A 43 13.07 -22.37 4.63
C LEU A 43 13.70 -21.12 5.23
N MET A 44 14.21 -21.18 6.45
CA MET A 44 14.93 -20.08 7.09
C MET A 44 16.21 -19.71 6.31
N GLU A 45 16.98 -20.70 5.89
CA GLU A 45 18.17 -20.49 5.06
C GLU A 45 17.82 -19.85 3.70
N ALA A 46 16.76 -20.32 3.04
CA ALA A 46 16.28 -19.74 1.80
C ALA A 46 15.81 -18.29 1.99
N SER A 47 15.17 -17.95 3.12
CA SER A 47 14.80 -16.59 3.47
C SER A 47 16.02 -15.69 3.64
N ASN A 48 17.03 -16.14 4.39
CA ASN A 48 18.28 -15.39 4.59
C ASN A 48 19.03 -15.20 3.26
N ARG A 49 19.01 -16.21 2.39
CA ARG A 49 19.59 -16.10 1.05
C ARG A 49 18.86 -15.08 0.19
N TYR A 50 17.53 -15.05 0.25
CA TYR A 50 16.74 -14.00 -0.43
C TYR A 50 17.11 -12.61 0.08
N GLU A 51 17.23 -12.41 1.39
CA GLU A 51 17.64 -11.13 1.98
C GLU A 51 19.04 -10.71 1.51
N SER A 52 19.98 -11.65 1.44
CA SER A 52 21.33 -11.40 0.90
C SER A 52 21.29 -10.96 -0.57
N ILE A 53 20.43 -11.58 -1.39
CA ILE A 53 20.22 -11.17 -2.78
C ILE A 53 19.65 -9.75 -2.84
N MET A 54 18.67 -9.41 -1.96
CA MET A 54 18.12 -8.06 -1.89
C MET A 54 19.17 -7.02 -1.53
N LEU A 55 19.99 -7.29 -0.53
CA LEU A 55 21.09 -6.42 -0.11
C LEU A 55 22.13 -6.20 -1.22
N THR A 56 22.47 -7.27 -1.94
CA THR A 56 23.53 -7.22 -2.96
C THR A 56 23.07 -6.52 -4.24
N PHE A 57 21.87 -6.82 -4.71
CA PHE A 57 21.41 -6.41 -6.03
C PHE A 57 20.35 -5.32 -6.03
N PHE A 58 19.63 -5.13 -4.92
CA PHE A 58 18.48 -4.24 -4.84
C PHE A 58 18.51 -3.36 -3.57
N PRO A 59 19.58 -2.57 -3.36
CA PRO A 59 19.76 -1.79 -2.14
C PRO A 59 18.63 -0.77 -1.90
N GLU A 60 17.99 -0.22 -2.94
CA GLU A 60 16.84 0.66 -2.79
C GLU A 60 15.68 -0.04 -2.08
N ARG A 61 15.38 -1.29 -2.47
CA ARG A 61 14.35 -2.11 -1.83
C ARG A 61 14.79 -2.65 -0.47
N ALA A 62 16.06 -3.03 -0.33
CA ALA A 62 16.61 -3.45 0.96
C ALA A 62 16.46 -2.36 2.02
N THR A 63 16.65 -1.09 1.63
CA THR A 63 16.33 0.07 2.48
C THR A 63 14.87 0.07 2.95
N LEU A 64 13.90 -0.20 2.07
CA LEU A 64 12.48 -0.24 2.43
C LEU A 64 12.15 -1.44 3.34
N LEU A 65 12.97 -2.48 3.35
CA LEU A 65 12.87 -3.64 4.24
C LEU A 65 13.57 -3.44 5.59
N GLY A 66 14.17 -2.26 5.80
CA GLY A 66 14.80 -1.89 7.07
C GLY A 66 16.28 -2.23 7.18
N PHE A 67 16.96 -2.57 6.09
CA PHE A 67 18.40 -2.82 6.10
C PHE A 67 19.17 -1.50 6.00
N GLU A 68 19.63 -0.97 7.12
CA GLU A 68 20.34 0.31 7.19
C GLU A 68 21.65 0.33 6.38
N SER A 69 22.33 -0.80 6.23
CA SER A 69 23.56 -0.94 5.42
C SER A 69 23.34 -0.61 3.93
N ALA A 70 22.10 -0.69 3.45
CA ALA A 70 21.74 -0.35 2.08
C ALA A 70 21.43 1.14 1.86
N ASN A 71 21.34 1.94 2.92
CA ASN A 71 20.83 3.32 2.83
C ASN A 71 21.71 4.26 2.00
N THR A 72 22.99 3.98 1.87
CA THR A 72 23.94 4.81 1.08
C THR A 72 23.99 4.44 -0.41
N GLN A 73 23.29 3.39 -0.83
CA GLN A 73 23.42 2.83 -2.17
C GLN A 73 22.14 3.00 -2.99
N LEU A 74 22.28 3.20 -4.30
CA LEU A 74 21.22 3.04 -5.30
C LEU A 74 21.45 1.75 -6.09
N ASP A 75 20.38 1.26 -6.72
CA ASP A 75 20.47 0.11 -7.62
C ASP A 75 21.35 0.45 -8.82
N THR A 76 22.29 -0.42 -9.15
CA THR A 76 23.01 -0.37 -10.43
C THR A 76 22.10 -0.95 -11.52
N ARG A 77 21.83 -0.18 -12.57
CA ARG A 77 20.91 -0.57 -13.64
C ARG A 77 21.67 -0.94 -14.91
N THR A 78 22.34 -2.11 -14.86
CA THR A 78 23.13 -2.64 -15.98
C THR A 78 22.71 -4.05 -16.35
N PRO A 79 22.88 -4.47 -17.61
CA PRO A 79 22.58 -5.84 -18.04
C PRO A 79 23.35 -6.90 -17.24
N ALA A 80 24.62 -6.65 -16.91
CA ALA A 80 25.47 -7.57 -16.14
C ALA A 80 24.93 -7.79 -14.73
N ARG A 81 24.48 -6.71 -14.06
CA ARG A 81 23.86 -6.82 -12.72
C ARG A 81 22.54 -7.58 -12.78
N ASP A 82 21.68 -7.27 -13.75
CA ASP A 82 20.38 -7.94 -13.88
C ASP A 82 20.56 -9.44 -14.17
N GLN A 83 21.55 -9.80 -15.00
CA GLN A 83 21.90 -11.21 -15.26
C GLN A 83 22.41 -11.91 -14.00
N ALA A 84 23.27 -11.28 -13.21
CA ALA A 84 23.79 -11.86 -11.97
C ALA A 84 22.66 -12.04 -10.92
N ALA A 85 21.77 -11.05 -10.77
CA ALA A 85 20.60 -11.12 -9.91
C ALA A 85 19.64 -12.25 -10.35
N LEU A 86 19.39 -12.36 -11.66
CA LEU A 86 18.55 -13.41 -12.23
C LEU A 86 19.09 -14.81 -11.92
N LEU A 87 20.40 -15.06 -12.13
CA LEU A 87 21.03 -16.34 -11.81
C LEU A 87 20.93 -16.67 -10.31
N ALA A 88 21.17 -15.69 -9.43
CA ALA A 88 21.06 -15.87 -7.98
C ALA A 88 19.62 -16.22 -7.57
N LEU A 89 18.60 -15.55 -8.13
CA LEU A 89 17.20 -15.81 -7.86
C LEU A 89 16.73 -17.15 -8.45
N GLN A 90 17.20 -17.54 -9.63
CA GLN A 90 16.90 -18.85 -10.23
C GLN A 90 17.47 -20.00 -9.40
N SER A 91 18.70 -19.86 -8.92
CA SER A 91 19.31 -20.83 -8.01
C SER A 91 18.52 -20.96 -6.69
N LEU A 92 18.04 -19.83 -6.15
CA LEU A 92 17.16 -19.83 -4.97
C LEU A 92 15.80 -20.47 -5.29
N GLN A 93 15.22 -20.18 -6.45
CA GLN A 93 13.95 -20.78 -6.90
C GLN A 93 14.06 -22.30 -6.99
N THR A 94 15.18 -22.83 -7.49
CA THR A 94 15.44 -24.27 -7.56
C THR A 94 15.47 -24.88 -6.15
N ALA A 95 16.21 -24.27 -5.21
CA ALA A 95 16.25 -24.74 -3.83
C ALA A 95 14.85 -24.73 -3.18
N ILE A 96 14.04 -23.67 -3.43
CA ILE A 96 12.66 -23.61 -2.93
C ILE A 96 11.77 -24.71 -3.54
N LYS A 97 11.95 -25.05 -4.81
CA LYS A 97 11.16 -26.12 -5.46
C LYS A 97 11.48 -27.52 -4.93
N GLU A 98 12.68 -27.73 -4.43
CA GLU A 98 13.13 -29.00 -3.84
C GLU A 98 12.60 -29.20 -2.41
N MET A 99 12.05 -28.16 -1.77
CA MET A 99 11.44 -28.27 -0.45
C MET A 99 10.09 -28.97 -0.52
N HIS A 100 9.82 -29.81 0.47
CA HIS A 100 8.57 -30.55 0.61
C HIS A 100 7.52 -29.71 1.36
N GLY A 101 6.83 -28.83 0.63
CA GLY A 101 5.88 -27.87 1.20
C GLY A 101 4.76 -28.49 2.05
N GLU A 102 4.42 -29.76 1.79
CA GLU A 102 3.43 -30.53 2.54
C GLU A 102 3.92 -30.95 3.95
N LYS A 103 5.23 -31.04 4.16
CA LYS A 103 5.84 -31.40 5.45
C LYS A 103 5.95 -30.19 6.41
N PHE A 104 5.84 -28.96 5.91
CA PHE A 104 5.89 -27.78 6.77
C PHE A 104 4.71 -27.73 7.76
N SER A 105 4.96 -27.18 8.94
CA SER A 105 3.91 -26.75 9.84
C SER A 105 2.96 -25.74 9.15
N PRO A 106 1.68 -25.64 9.55
CA PRO A 106 0.73 -24.73 8.89
C PRO A 106 1.23 -23.28 8.82
N ALA A 107 1.95 -22.83 9.83
CA ALA A 107 2.56 -21.50 9.84
C ALA A 107 3.64 -21.37 8.76
N LYS A 108 4.53 -22.36 8.65
CA LYS A 108 5.63 -22.36 7.71
C LYS A 108 5.21 -22.59 6.27
N ARG A 109 4.12 -23.32 6.02
CA ARG A 109 3.50 -23.39 4.67
C ARG A 109 3.14 -22.04 4.12
N THR A 110 2.66 -21.14 4.98
CA THR A 110 2.36 -19.77 4.59
C THR A 110 3.66 -19.01 4.25
N ASP A 111 4.68 -19.12 5.08
CA ASP A 111 5.98 -18.46 4.85
C ASP A 111 6.64 -18.96 3.56
N TYR A 112 6.57 -20.28 3.30
CA TYR A 112 7.02 -20.89 2.05
C TYR A 112 6.27 -20.33 0.84
N ALA A 113 4.94 -20.23 0.90
CA ALA A 113 4.12 -19.68 -0.19
C ALA A 113 4.48 -18.21 -0.47
N LEU A 114 4.71 -17.41 0.57
CA LEU A 114 5.12 -16.01 0.44
C LEU A 114 6.49 -15.88 -0.22
N LEU A 115 7.49 -16.63 0.26
CA LEU A 115 8.85 -16.60 -0.30
C LEU A 115 8.88 -17.06 -1.75
N LYS A 116 8.19 -18.17 -2.06
CA LYS A 116 8.09 -18.72 -3.42
C LYS A 116 7.47 -17.72 -4.39
N ALA A 117 6.35 -17.12 -4.02
CA ALA A 117 5.66 -16.14 -4.85
C ALA A 117 6.54 -14.89 -5.05
N ARG A 118 7.23 -14.44 -4.01
CA ARG A 118 8.14 -13.30 -4.07
C ARG A 118 9.31 -13.55 -5.02
N VAL A 119 9.99 -14.68 -4.90
CA VAL A 119 11.10 -15.05 -5.80
C VAL A 119 10.61 -15.16 -7.25
N ASN A 120 9.46 -15.77 -7.49
CA ASN A 120 8.85 -15.82 -8.83
C ASN A 120 8.59 -14.43 -9.41
N TYR A 121 8.06 -13.52 -8.60
CA TYR A 121 7.78 -12.15 -9.01
C TYR A 121 9.06 -11.38 -9.37
N GLU A 122 10.15 -11.54 -8.59
CA GLU A 122 11.43 -10.89 -8.89
C GLU A 122 12.05 -11.41 -10.19
N ILE A 123 12.03 -12.73 -10.41
CA ILE A 123 12.50 -13.35 -11.67
C ILE A 123 11.69 -12.82 -12.87
N TRP A 124 10.37 -12.75 -12.73
CA TRP A 124 9.51 -12.18 -13.76
C TRP A 124 9.85 -10.73 -14.07
N GLN A 125 10.09 -9.90 -13.03
CA GLN A 125 10.49 -8.51 -13.19
C GLN A 125 11.77 -8.34 -14.01
N LEU A 126 12.79 -9.17 -13.74
CA LEU A 126 14.06 -9.14 -14.47
C LEU A 126 13.91 -9.61 -15.93
N ASN A 127 13.03 -10.59 -16.18
CA ASN A 127 12.81 -11.12 -17.54
C ASN A 127 12.00 -10.16 -18.45
N ARG A 128 11.45 -9.05 -17.91
CA ARG A 128 10.65 -8.10 -18.71
C ARG A 128 11.46 -7.05 -19.47
N ASN A 129 12.77 -7.16 -19.54
CA ASN A 129 13.64 -6.19 -20.20
C ASN A 129 13.43 -4.72 -19.72
N ARG A 130 13.12 -4.54 -18.44
CA ARG A 130 12.81 -3.22 -17.86
C ARG A 130 13.90 -2.18 -18.10
N LEU A 131 15.15 -2.60 -18.19
CA LEU A 131 16.27 -1.73 -18.54
C LEU A 131 16.04 -0.98 -19.86
N THR A 132 15.43 -1.65 -20.85
CA THR A 132 15.30 -1.11 -22.21
C THR A 132 13.94 -0.51 -22.50
N THR A 133 12.91 -0.87 -21.73
CA THR A 133 11.51 -0.53 -22.06
C THR A 133 10.79 0.27 -21.00
N ASP A 134 11.29 0.31 -19.73
CA ASP A 134 10.59 0.90 -18.61
C ASP A 134 11.30 2.14 -18.05
N PRO A 135 10.93 3.36 -18.46
CA PRO A 135 11.48 4.59 -17.90
C PRO A 135 11.23 4.76 -16.40
N LEU A 136 10.11 4.21 -15.88
CA LEU A 136 9.78 4.28 -14.45
C LEU A 136 10.78 3.52 -13.58
N TYR A 137 11.44 2.51 -14.14
CA TYR A 137 12.50 1.79 -13.44
C TYR A 137 13.66 2.70 -12.99
N TYR A 138 13.99 3.69 -13.78
CA TYR A 138 15.04 4.66 -13.44
C TYR A 138 14.57 5.70 -12.44
N THR A 139 13.29 6.02 -12.41
CA THR A 139 12.74 6.99 -11.44
C THR A 139 12.61 6.42 -10.02
N GLN A 140 12.76 5.12 -9.81
CA GLN A 140 12.82 4.50 -8.48
C GLN A 140 13.99 5.05 -7.66
N ALA A 141 15.10 5.44 -8.31
CA ALA A 141 16.21 6.12 -7.66
C ALA A 141 15.79 7.46 -7.00
N TYR A 142 14.81 8.18 -7.58
CA TYR A 142 14.28 9.40 -6.97
C TYR A 142 13.48 9.07 -5.72
N ASP A 143 12.56 8.08 -5.80
CA ASP A 143 11.84 7.59 -4.63
C ASP A 143 12.81 7.22 -3.51
N ALA A 144 13.89 6.50 -3.84
CA ALA A 144 14.90 6.07 -2.88
C ALA A 144 15.68 7.21 -2.20
N VAL A 145 15.88 8.33 -2.88
CA VAL A 145 16.47 9.55 -2.26
C VAL A 145 15.46 10.19 -1.29
N TYR A 146 14.22 10.40 -1.75
CA TYR A 146 13.21 11.10 -0.96
C TYR A 146 12.65 10.26 0.19
N ASP A 147 12.63 8.94 0.07
CA ASP A 147 12.26 8.04 1.18
C ASP A 147 13.19 8.21 2.39
N LEU A 148 14.44 8.61 2.19
CA LEU A 148 15.35 8.94 3.29
C LEU A 148 14.92 10.18 4.08
N LEU A 149 14.13 11.10 3.51
CA LEU A 149 13.56 12.23 4.24
C LEU A 149 12.43 11.81 5.18
N LEU A 150 11.76 10.68 4.87
CA LEU A 150 10.67 10.14 5.67
C LEU A 150 11.15 9.20 6.79
N LYS A 151 12.39 8.72 6.70
CA LYS A 151 12.92 7.76 7.66
C LYS A 151 13.52 8.45 8.88
N ARG A 152 13.26 7.88 10.05
CA ARG A 152 14.06 8.14 11.24
C ARG A 152 15.15 7.10 11.34
N LEU A 153 16.36 7.46 10.97
CA LEU A 153 17.52 6.63 11.23
C LEU A 153 18.00 6.86 12.67
N SER A 154 18.66 5.85 13.23
CA SER A 154 19.18 5.86 14.61
C SER A 154 20.08 7.07 14.92
N LEU A 155 20.76 7.60 13.90
CA LEU A 155 21.58 8.80 13.97
C LEU A 155 21.30 9.72 12.78
N GLN A 156 21.05 11.01 13.04
CA GLN A 156 20.82 12.02 12.00
C GLN A 156 22.01 12.15 11.04
N ALA A 157 23.24 12.00 11.54
CA ALA A 157 24.45 11.99 10.73
C ALA A 157 24.40 10.89 9.63
N ARG A 158 23.95 9.67 9.97
CA ARG A 158 23.80 8.57 9.00
C ARG A 158 22.76 8.88 7.93
N GLN A 159 21.70 9.60 8.28
CA GLN A 159 20.69 10.01 7.32
C GLN A 159 21.26 11.02 6.30
N ASN A 160 22.08 11.98 6.75
CA ASN A 160 22.70 12.96 5.88
C ASN A 160 23.77 12.33 4.99
N GLU A 161 24.56 11.39 5.52
CA GLU A 161 25.50 10.58 4.73
C GLU A 161 24.77 9.81 3.63
N ALA A 162 23.69 9.13 3.96
CA ALA A 162 22.88 8.38 3.00
C ALA A 162 22.27 9.29 1.92
N LEU A 163 21.70 10.43 2.30
CA LEU A 163 21.18 11.44 1.37
C LEU A 163 22.27 11.96 0.42
N SER A 164 23.45 12.27 0.95
CA SER A 164 24.59 12.75 0.15
C SER A 164 25.07 11.69 -0.85
N ALA A 165 25.24 10.44 -0.38
CA ALA A 165 25.69 9.33 -1.22
C ALA A 165 24.70 9.01 -2.35
N ARG A 166 23.40 8.88 -2.05
CA ARG A 166 22.37 8.65 -3.07
C ARG A 166 22.21 9.80 -4.03
N SER A 167 22.32 11.05 -3.55
CA SER A 167 22.28 12.22 -4.41
C SER A 167 23.42 12.22 -5.43
N ALA A 168 24.62 11.84 -5.02
CA ALA A 168 25.77 11.70 -5.92
C ALA A 168 25.55 10.58 -6.96
N ALA A 169 24.95 9.46 -6.54
CA ALA A 169 24.69 8.30 -7.41
C ALA A 169 23.62 8.56 -8.49
N LEU A 170 22.78 9.60 -8.37
CA LEU A 170 21.79 9.97 -9.41
C LEU A 170 22.44 10.25 -10.78
N ALA A 171 23.69 10.70 -10.81
CA ALA A 171 24.41 10.92 -12.06
C ALA A 171 24.65 9.62 -12.83
N GLN A 172 24.99 8.54 -12.12
CA GLN A 172 25.15 7.21 -12.71
C GLN A 172 23.81 6.69 -13.23
N THR A 173 22.73 6.78 -12.44
CA THR A 173 21.39 6.40 -12.88
C THR A 173 20.96 7.11 -14.16
N ALA A 174 21.27 8.40 -14.30
CA ALA A 174 20.99 9.17 -15.49
C ALA A 174 21.79 8.70 -16.72
N THR A 175 23.03 8.29 -16.52
CA THR A 175 23.88 7.71 -17.57
C THR A 175 23.35 6.35 -18.02
N GLU A 176 23.05 5.48 -17.07
CA GLU A 176 22.49 4.14 -17.32
C GLU A 176 21.16 4.22 -18.09
N ALA A 177 20.26 5.14 -17.71
CA ALA A 177 19.00 5.34 -18.42
C ALA A 177 19.20 5.67 -19.90
N ARG A 178 20.12 6.58 -20.22
CA ARG A 178 20.41 6.97 -21.61
C ARG A 178 21.08 5.87 -22.41
N GLN A 179 21.89 5.04 -21.76
CA GLN A 179 22.57 3.92 -22.41
C GLN A 179 21.63 2.76 -22.69
N ASN A 180 20.70 2.49 -21.78
CA ASN A 180 19.91 1.27 -21.79
C ASN A 180 18.55 1.44 -22.47
N LEU A 181 17.83 2.56 -22.28
CA LEU A 181 16.49 2.73 -22.86
C LEU A 181 16.58 2.78 -24.40
N LYS A 182 15.91 1.84 -25.06
CA LYS A 182 15.91 1.68 -26.52
C LYS A 182 14.53 1.90 -27.14
N ALA A 183 13.50 1.32 -26.54
CA ALA A 183 12.12 1.37 -27.04
C ALA A 183 11.13 1.53 -25.87
N PRO A 184 11.17 2.63 -25.12
CA PRO A 184 10.22 2.86 -24.05
C PRO A 184 8.83 3.21 -24.59
N SER A 185 7.79 2.85 -23.85
CA SER A 185 6.45 3.37 -24.10
C SER A 185 6.41 4.89 -23.84
N ALA A 186 5.82 5.66 -24.77
CA ALA A 186 5.66 7.11 -24.60
C ALA A 186 4.83 7.46 -23.37
N PHE A 187 3.82 6.65 -23.02
CA PHE A 187 3.01 6.88 -21.83
C PHE A 187 3.82 6.63 -20.54
N LEU A 188 4.63 5.57 -20.47
CA LEU A 188 5.52 5.36 -19.33
C LEU A 188 6.60 6.44 -19.25
N ALA A 189 7.10 6.93 -20.39
CA ALA A 189 8.03 8.05 -20.44
C ALA A 189 7.39 9.36 -19.94
N GLN A 190 6.10 9.60 -20.21
CA GLN A 190 5.37 10.73 -19.65
C GLN A 190 5.27 10.63 -18.12
N LEU A 191 4.97 9.46 -17.55
CA LEU A 191 4.94 9.27 -16.10
C LEU A 191 6.33 9.49 -15.48
N ALA A 192 7.37 9.00 -16.13
CA ALA A 192 8.76 9.20 -15.69
C ALA A 192 9.19 10.68 -15.77
N MET A 193 8.75 11.39 -16.80
CA MET A 193 8.94 12.83 -16.96
C MET A 193 8.31 13.61 -15.80
N GLU A 194 7.07 13.31 -15.45
CA GLU A 194 6.37 13.95 -14.32
C GLU A 194 7.12 13.70 -13.00
N LYS A 195 7.53 12.45 -12.73
CA LYS A 195 8.32 12.12 -11.53
C LYS A 195 9.67 12.84 -11.50
N ALA A 196 10.38 12.90 -12.63
CA ALA A 196 11.64 13.62 -12.72
C ALA A 196 11.46 15.12 -12.50
N TYR A 197 10.38 15.71 -13.00
CA TYR A 197 10.03 17.11 -12.77
C TYR A 197 9.76 17.38 -11.29
N TYR A 198 8.95 16.54 -10.62
CA TYR A 198 8.69 16.68 -9.19
C TYR A 198 9.96 16.49 -8.35
N ALA A 199 10.80 15.52 -8.71
CA ALA A 199 12.09 15.34 -8.08
C ALA A 199 12.98 16.59 -8.25
N TYR A 200 13.04 17.16 -9.45
CA TYR A 200 13.79 18.40 -9.69
C TYR A 200 13.30 19.58 -8.85
N LEU A 201 11.98 19.79 -8.78
CA LEU A 201 11.40 20.89 -8.01
C LEU A 201 11.60 20.72 -6.51
N ALA A 202 11.38 19.50 -6.00
CA ALA A 202 11.50 19.21 -4.58
C ALA A 202 12.95 19.09 -4.10
N TYR A 203 13.93 19.06 -5.01
CA TYR A 203 15.33 18.83 -4.65
C TYR A 203 15.92 19.92 -3.77
N GLU A 204 15.30 21.11 -3.75
CA GLU A 204 15.68 22.20 -2.86
C GLU A 204 15.62 21.77 -1.38
N GLN A 205 14.66 20.95 -0.99
CA GLN A 205 14.57 20.43 0.40
C GLN A 205 15.77 19.56 0.77
N VAL A 206 16.23 18.69 -0.16
CA VAL A 206 17.42 17.86 0.05
C VAL A 206 18.67 18.74 0.12
N SER A 207 18.78 19.68 -0.80
CA SER A 207 19.91 20.62 -0.86
C SER A 207 20.02 21.45 0.41
N HIS A 208 18.92 22.08 0.85
CA HIS A 208 18.86 22.86 2.07
C HIS A 208 19.28 22.03 3.28
N ARG A 209 18.74 20.82 3.42
CA ARG A 209 19.06 19.92 4.53
C ARG A 209 20.55 19.58 4.58
N LEU A 210 21.14 19.17 3.46
CA LEU A 210 22.57 18.80 3.40
C LEU A 210 23.49 19.99 3.70
N GLN A 211 23.12 21.20 3.26
CA GLN A 211 23.90 22.41 3.50
C GLN A 211 23.79 22.92 4.94
N THR A 212 22.59 22.89 5.53
CA THR A 212 22.37 23.35 6.91
C THR A 212 22.89 22.40 7.97
N GLN A 213 23.05 21.13 7.63
CA GLN A 213 23.55 20.08 8.53
C GLN A 213 25.07 19.83 8.37
N ALA A 214 25.74 20.55 7.48
CA ALA A 214 27.19 20.45 7.32
C ALA A 214 27.90 21.00 8.57
N GLN A 215 28.89 20.24 9.08
CA GLN A 215 29.58 20.56 10.34
C GLN A 215 30.59 21.69 10.19
N ASP A 216 31.13 21.88 8.99
CA ASP A 216 32.13 22.88 8.67
C ASP A 216 31.94 23.44 7.25
N ASP A 217 32.74 24.46 6.89
CA ASP A 217 32.65 25.12 5.60
C ASP A 217 33.06 24.24 4.42
N LEU A 218 33.99 23.31 4.61
CA LEU A 218 34.40 22.37 3.57
C LEU A 218 33.28 21.39 3.26
N SER A 219 32.67 20.81 4.30
CA SER A 219 31.52 19.92 4.17
C SER A 219 30.34 20.63 3.52
N ARG A 220 30.13 21.92 3.83
CA ARG A 220 29.07 22.73 3.20
C ARG A 220 29.36 22.99 1.71
N GLN A 221 30.59 23.32 1.35
CA GLN A 221 30.99 23.50 -0.05
C GLN A 221 30.85 22.19 -0.86
N ASP A 222 31.24 21.06 -0.29
CA ASP A 222 31.06 19.74 -0.91
C ASP A 222 29.55 19.40 -1.08
N ALA A 223 28.73 19.66 -0.07
CA ALA A 223 27.27 19.51 -0.17
C ALA A 223 26.68 20.39 -1.28
N VAL A 224 27.08 21.65 -1.39
CA VAL A 224 26.65 22.56 -2.47
C VAL A 224 27.04 22.00 -3.84
N LYS A 225 28.27 21.54 -3.99
CA LYS A 225 28.74 20.96 -5.26
C LYS A 225 27.96 19.71 -5.65
N LYS A 226 27.80 18.77 -4.74
CA LYS A 226 27.06 17.51 -4.96
C LYS A 226 25.59 17.76 -5.27
N THR A 227 24.95 18.66 -4.54
CA THR A 227 23.52 18.99 -4.75
C THR A 227 23.29 19.70 -6.08
N ASN A 228 24.19 20.58 -6.51
CA ASN A 228 24.10 21.23 -7.83
C ASN A 228 24.24 20.21 -8.98
N ILE A 229 25.16 19.24 -8.85
CA ILE A 229 25.29 18.13 -9.81
C ILE A 229 24.02 17.29 -9.87
N ALA A 230 23.50 16.88 -8.73
CA ALA A 230 22.28 16.08 -8.65
C ALA A 230 21.07 16.82 -9.26
N ARG A 231 20.89 18.10 -8.92
CA ARG A 231 19.81 18.93 -9.47
C ARG A 231 19.91 19.08 -11.00
N LYS A 232 21.14 19.28 -11.52
CA LYS A 232 21.37 19.31 -12.97
C LYS A 232 21.00 17.99 -13.63
N ASN A 233 21.34 16.85 -13.02
CA ASN A 233 20.99 15.54 -13.54
C ASN A 233 19.48 15.30 -13.54
N LEU A 234 18.75 15.69 -12.50
CA LEU A 234 17.30 15.61 -12.45
C LEU A 234 16.64 16.44 -13.56
N LYS A 235 17.10 17.67 -13.80
CA LYS A 235 16.63 18.50 -14.91
C LYS A 235 16.91 17.84 -16.26
N ASN A 236 18.10 17.32 -16.46
CA ASN A 236 18.47 16.65 -17.69
C ASN A 236 17.65 15.37 -17.94
N MET A 237 17.30 14.65 -16.88
CA MET A 237 16.43 13.47 -16.97
C MET A 237 14.98 13.85 -17.28
N PHE A 238 14.48 14.94 -16.72
CA PHE A 238 13.18 15.48 -17.10
C PHE A 238 13.11 15.76 -18.60
N GLU A 239 14.08 16.48 -19.17
CA GLU A 239 14.13 16.79 -20.59
C GLU A 239 14.27 15.51 -21.45
N TYR A 240 15.07 14.55 -20.99
CA TYR A 240 15.24 13.27 -21.68
C TYR A 240 13.91 12.47 -21.74
N PHE A 241 13.23 12.31 -20.62
CA PHE A 241 11.95 11.62 -20.59
C PHE A 241 10.85 12.38 -21.34
N LYS A 242 10.90 13.73 -21.36
CA LYS A 242 10.02 14.56 -22.18
C LYS A 242 10.19 14.26 -23.67
N ALA A 243 11.42 14.16 -24.14
CA ALA A 243 11.69 13.80 -25.54
C ALA A 243 11.18 12.37 -25.88
N LEU A 244 11.36 11.40 -24.97
CA LEU A 244 10.85 10.05 -25.14
C LEU A 244 9.30 9.99 -25.12
N SER A 245 8.63 10.84 -24.34
CA SER A 245 7.17 10.89 -24.28
C SER A 245 6.49 11.47 -25.53
N GLN A 246 7.27 12.08 -26.41
CA GLN A 246 6.79 12.69 -27.66
C GLN A 246 6.95 11.77 -28.88
N GLN A 247 7.42 10.53 -28.68
CA GLN A 247 7.55 9.56 -29.77
C GLN A 247 6.19 9.03 -30.21
N GLU A 248 5.95 8.94 -31.50
CA GLU A 248 4.65 8.55 -32.06
C GLU A 248 4.43 7.03 -32.06
N GLU A 249 5.40 6.26 -32.50
CA GLU A 249 5.31 4.79 -32.54
C GLU A 249 6.02 4.18 -31.33
N THR A 250 5.28 3.78 -30.32
CA THR A 250 5.83 3.23 -29.08
C THR A 250 5.14 1.95 -28.64
N PRO A 251 5.83 1.07 -27.88
CA PRO A 251 5.22 -0.12 -27.32
C PRO A 251 4.03 0.20 -26.42
N ASP A 252 3.10 -0.75 -26.37
CA ASP A 252 1.96 -0.68 -25.45
C ASP A 252 2.44 -0.66 -23.98
N PHE A 253 1.88 0.22 -23.18
CA PHE A 253 2.18 0.32 -21.75
C PHE A 253 1.44 -0.72 -20.90
N ARG A 254 0.41 -1.36 -21.45
CA ARG A 254 -0.41 -2.36 -20.78
C ARG A 254 0.36 -3.67 -20.60
N LEU A 255 0.13 -4.36 -19.49
CA LEU A 255 0.80 -5.65 -19.25
C LEU A 255 0.35 -6.76 -20.19
N GLY A 256 -0.92 -6.73 -20.63
CA GLY A 256 -1.58 -7.86 -21.24
C GLY A 256 -2.02 -8.93 -20.23
N GLU A 257 -2.93 -9.79 -20.65
CA GLU A 257 -3.61 -10.76 -19.79
C GLU A 257 -2.63 -11.67 -19.05
N LYS A 258 -1.69 -12.30 -19.76
CA LYS A 258 -0.74 -13.25 -19.19
C LYS A 258 0.08 -12.66 -18.03
N ASP A 259 0.68 -11.50 -18.27
CA ASP A 259 1.55 -10.85 -17.29
C ASP A 259 0.74 -10.22 -16.16
N TYR A 260 -0.44 -9.71 -16.45
CA TYR A 260 -1.33 -9.18 -15.42
C TYR A 260 -1.79 -10.26 -14.45
N LEU A 261 -2.25 -11.41 -14.94
CA LEU A 261 -2.62 -12.54 -14.09
C LEU A 261 -1.42 -13.08 -13.29
N PHE A 262 -0.23 -13.09 -13.88
CA PHE A 262 0.99 -13.46 -13.15
C PHE A 262 1.27 -12.51 -11.98
N VAL A 263 1.13 -11.19 -12.18
CA VAL A 263 1.28 -10.17 -11.14
C VAL A 263 0.22 -10.36 -10.06
N LEU A 264 -1.04 -10.54 -10.44
CA LEU A 264 -2.13 -10.78 -9.49
C LEU A 264 -1.86 -12.00 -8.61
N GLN A 265 -1.40 -13.10 -9.20
CA GLN A 265 -1.12 -14.34 -8.48
C GLN A 265 0.09 -14.21 -7.54
N ASN A 266 1.22 -13.68 -8.02
CA ASN A 266 2.49 -13.74 -7.28
C ASN A 266 2.74 -12.53 -6.37
N LYS A 267 2.11 -11.38 -6.62
CA LYS A 267 2.23 -10.19 -5.78
C LYS A 267 1.03 -10.02 -4.85
N TYR A 268 -0.18 -10.24 -5.37
CA TYR A 268 -1.43 -9.95 -4.65
C TYR A 268 -2.17 -11.19 -4.16
N PHE A 269 -1.77 -12.39 -4.59
CA PHE A 269 -2.45 -13.67 -4.30
C PHE A 269 -3.93 -13.66 -4.70
N ILE A 270 -4.23 -13.02 -5.82
CA ILE A 270 -5.53 -13.03 -6.48
C ILE A 270 -5.44 -14.00 -7.66
N THR A 271 -6.28 -15.03 -7.66
CA THR A 271 -6.20 -16.17 -8.62
C THR A 271 -7.44 -16.32 -9.49
N ASP A 272 -8.31 -15.32 -9.49
CA ASP A 272 -9.53 -15.32 -10.28
C ASP A 272 -9.24 -15.31 -11.79
N SER A 273 -10.13 -15.94 -12.57
CA SER A 273 -10.07 -15.88 -14.03
C SER A 273 -10.37 -14.48 -14.57
N PRO A 274 -9.90 -14.13 -15.80
CA PRO A 274 -10.20 -12.83 -16.41
C PRO A 274 -11.69 -12.48 -16.44
N SER A 275 -12.54 -13.46 -16.76
CA SER A 275 -13.99 -13.28 -16.75
C SER A 275 -14.55 -13.00 -15.35
N ALA A 276 -14.06 -13.72 -14.33
CA ALA A 276 -14.47 -13.50 -12.95
C ALA A 276 -14.03 -12.12 -12.44
N LEU A 277 -12.81 -11.70 -12.76
CA LEU A 277 -12.28 -10.36 -12.41
C LEU A 277 -13.15 -9.25 -12.98
N ARG A 278 -13.48 -9.31 -14.27
CA ARG A 278 -14.36 -8.30 -14.93
C ARG A 278 -15.74 -8.27 -14.31
N LYS A 279 -16.38 -9.42 -14.14
CA LYS A 279 -17.72 -9.51 -13.51
C LYS A 279 -17.71 -8.96 -12.09
N ALA A 280 -16.69 -9.28 -11.31
CA ALA A 280 -16.53 -8.80 -9.93
C ALA A 280 -16.33 -7.27 -9.91
N ALA A 281 -15.49 -6.72 -10.78
CA ALA A 281 -15.26 -5.27 -10.89
C ALA A 281 -16.55 -4.53 -11.25
N GLN A 282 -17.31 -5.03 -12.23
CA GLN A 282 -18.59 -4.44 -12.62
C GLN A 282 -19.63 -4.50 -11.48
N ARG A 283 -19.75 -5.64 -10.80
CA ARG A 283 -20.65 -5.79 -9.63
C ARG A 283 -20.30 -4.80 -8.53
N ARG A 284 -19.02 -4.70 -8.16
CA ARG A 284 -18.53 -3.79 -7.12
C ARG A 284 -18.84 -2.33 -7.46
N LEU A 285 -18.60 -1.95 -8.70
CA LEU A 285 -18.89 -0.58 -9.16
C LEU A 285 -20.38 -0.26 -9.04
N LEU A 286 -21.25 -1.19 -9.46
CA LEU A 286 -22.69 -1.01 -9.37
C LEU A 286 -23.16 -0.93 -7.89
N GLU A 287 -22.61 -1.77 -7.02
CA GLU A 287 -22.90 -1.75 -5.58
C GLU A 287 -22.47 -0.43 -4.96
N ALA A 288 -21.23 0.01 -5.24
CA ALA A 288 -20.71 1.28 -4.71
C ALA A 288 -21.52 2.49 -5.21
N ARG A 289 -22.01 2.49 -6.47
CA ARG A 289 -22.91 3.54 -6.97
C ARG A 289 -24.24 3.56 -6.24
N LYS A 290 -24.80 2.41 -5.86
CA LYS A 290 -26.03 2.34 -5.05
C LYS A 290 -25.81 2.88 -3.65
N ASN A 291 -24.69 2.53 -3.01
CA ASN A 291 -24.33 3.05 -1.69
C ASN A 291 -24.13 4.57 -1.74
N LEU A 292 -23.49 5.09 -2.81
CA LEU A 292 -23.36 6.53 -3.02
C LEU A 292 -24.72 7.20 -3.19
N GLN A 293 -25.67 6.57 -3.90
CA GLN A 293 -27.03 7.08 -4.04
C GLN A 293 -27.74 7.20 -2.68
N GLU A 294 -27.61 6.18 -1.82
CA GLU A 294 -28.19 6.19 -0.48
C GLU A 294 -27.57 7.28 0.39
N ALA A 295 -26.26 7.47 0.29
CA ALA A 295 -25.53 8.50 1.03
C ALA A 295 -25.82 9.93 0.54
N LEU A 296 -26.29 10.12 -0.70
CA LEU A 296 -26.68 11.41 -1.26
C LEU A 296 -28.12 11.82 -0.90
N GLU A 297 -28.99 10.88 -0.50
CA GLU A 297 -30.41 11.15 -0.19
C GLU A 297 -30.60 12.33 0.80
N PRO A 298 -29.87 12.43 1.93
CA PRO A 298 -30.02 13.55 2.87
C PRO A 298 -29.78 14.93 2.27
N PHE A 299 -28.94 15.01 1.23
CA PHE A 299 -28.52 16.29 0.62
C PHE A 299 -29.42 16.70 -0.56
N THR A 300 -30.32 15.84 -1.01
CA THR A 300 -31.26 16.14 -2.13
C THR A 300 -32.61 16.64 -1.64
N VAL A 301 -32.96 16.35 -0.38
CA VAL A 301 -34.27 16.73 0.19
C VAL A 301 -34.32 18.18 0.64
N SER A 302 -33.18 18.76 1.02
CA SER A 302 -33.12 20.15 1.56
C SER A 302 -33.33 21.26 0.54
N ALA A 303 -33.10 21.01 -0.76
CA ALA A 303 -33.23 22.05 -1.77
C ALA A 303 -34.70 22.43 -2.08
N ASP A 304 -35.64 21.52 -1.84
CA ASP A 304 -37.08 21.75 -2.04
C ASP A 304 -37.76 22.32 -0.77
N GLU A 305 -37.15 22.13 0.43
CA GLU A 305 -37.69 22.61 1.71
C GLU A 305 -37.23 24.04 2.08
N GLU A 306 -36.05 24.47 1.64
CA GLU A 306 -35.58 25.86 1.84
C GLU A 306 -36.39 26.92 1.06
N ALA A 307 -37.17 26.49 0.08
CA ALA A 307 -38.07 27.38 -0.68
C ALA A 307 -39.40 27.69 0.07
N GLU A 308 -39.72 26.99 1.17
CA GLU A 308 -40.99 27.16 1.91
C GLU A 308 -40.83 27.84 3.27
N ILE A 309 -39.63 28.24 3.71
CA ILE A 309 -39.42 28.90 5.03
C ILE A 309 -39.09 30.39 4.84
N ILE A 310 -39.93 31.15 4.18
CA ILE A 310 -40.08 32.57 4.39
C ILE A 310 -41.58 32.88 4.38
N THR A 311 -42.26 32.58 5.45
CA THR A 311 -43.49 33.27 5.83
C THR A 311 -43.40 33.69 7.29
N GLU A 312 -43.53 34.99 7.48
CA GLU A 312 -43.67 35.68 8.75
C GLU A 312 -44.86 35.10 9.52
N ASP A 313 -44.68 34.14 10.39
CA ASP A 313 -45.42 34.03 11.65
C ASP A 313 -44.95 32.79 12.44
N GLY A 314 -44.77 32.96 13.72
CA GLY A 314 -44.10 32.07 14.65
C GLY A 314 -44.89 30.82 15.12
N SER A 315 -45.50 30.03 14.24
CA SER A 315 -46.13 28.77 14.60
C SER A 315 -45.97 27.73 13.52
N ALA A 316 -44.93 26.88 13.58
CA ALA A 316 -44.74 25.76 12.66
C ALA A 316 -45.28 24.45 13.25
N PRO A 317 -46.19 23.73 12.59
CA PRO A 317 -46.52 22.34 12.94
C PRO A 317 -45.44 21.40 12.40
N VAL A 318 -44.92 20.53 13.27
CA VAL A 318 -44.01 19.43 12.91
C VAL A 318 -44.75 18.47 11.97
N LYS A 319 -44.62 18.67 10.68
CA LYS A 319 -45.09 17.70 9.69
C LYS A 319 -44.00 16.64 9.48
N LYS A 320 -44.29 15.39 9.85
CA LYS A 320 -43.50 14.22 9.48
C LYS A 320 -43.31 14.20 7.97
N ALA A 321 -42.07 14.34 7.49
CA ALA A 321 -41.73 14.24 6.08
C ALA A 321 -42.27 12.95 5.48
N LYS A 322 -43.17 13.03 4.49
CA LYS A 322 -43.63 11.88 3.72
C LYS A 322 -42.48 11.42 2.82
N LYS A 323 -41.95 10.22 3.05
CA LYS A 323 -40.98 9.59 2.14
C LYS A 323 -41.55 9.62 0.72
N LYS A 324 -41.00 10.49 -0.16
CA LYS A 324 -41.33 10.52 -1.58
C LYS A 324 -41.05 9.13 -2.18
N LYS A 325 -42.01 8.51 -2.86
CA LYS A 325 -41.84 7.23 -3.56
C LYS A 325 -40.73 7.42 -4.61
N ARG A 326 -39.66 6.67 -4.42
CA ARG A 326 -38.46 6.66 -5.28
C ARG A 326 -38.86 6.42 -6.75
N ASN A 327 -38.42 7.30 -7.65
CA ASN A 327 -38.59 7.09 -9.08
C ASN A 327 -37.60 6.00 -9.52
N LYS A 328 -38.06 4.75 -9.68
CA LYS A 328 -37.25 3.58 -10.04
C LYS A 328 -36.48 3.70 -11.36
N LYS A 329 -36.70 4.78 -12.13
CA LYS A 329 -36.10 5.03 -13.46
C LYS A 329 -35.01 6.13 -13.45
N ALA A 330 -34.74 6.77 -12.34
CA ALA A 330 -33.66 7.77 -12.28
C ALA A 330 -32.28 7.09 -12.46
N PRO A 331 -31.38 7.68 -13.25
CA PRO A 331 -30.03 7.16 -13.39
C PRO A 331 -29.31 7.15 -12.03
N LEU A 332 -28.44 6.16 -11.82
CA LEU A 332 -27.60 6.11 -10.61
C LEU A 332 -26.63 7.30 -10.61
N PRO A 333 -26.31 7.86 -9.43
CA PRO A 333 -25.41 8.98 -9.30
C PRO A 333 -23.99 8.65 -9.76
N THR A 334 -23.23 9.69 -10.00
CA THR A 334 -21.84 9.66 -10.45
C THR A 334 -20.95 10.47 -9.49
N ALA A 335 -19.65 10.52 -9.75
CA ALA A 335 -18.74 11.36 -9.00
C ALA A 335 -19.10 12.86 -9.06
N ALA A 336 -19.72 13.31 -10.16
CA ALA A 336 -20.16 14.71 -10.33
C ALA A 336 -21.20 15.13 -9.28
N ASP A 337 -22.07 14.20 -8.88
CA ASP A 337 -23.08 14.47 -7.84
C ASP A 337 -22.42 14.70 -6.48
N PHE A 338 -21.40 13.89 -6.14
CA PHE A 338 -20.60 14.09 -4.94
C PHE A 338 -19.84 15.43 -4.95
N TYR A 339 -19.19 15.77 -6.08
CA TYR A 339 -18.45 17.05 -6.18
C TYR A 339 -19.37 18.26 -5.99
N THR A 340 -20.60 18.18 -6.52
CA THR A 340 -21.61 19.23 -6.34
C THR A 340 -21.91 19.45 -4.86
N ILE A 341 -22.10 18.39 -4.07
CA ILE A 341 -22.35 18.51 -2.62
C ILE A 341 -21.07 18.93 -1.90
N LYS A 342 -19.93 18.29 -2.18
CA LYS A 342 -18.63 18.63 -1.58
C LYS A 342 -18.33 20.13 -1.69
N ASN A 343 -18.60 20.73 -2.84
CA ASN A 343 -18.34 22.15 -3.11
C ASN A 343 -19.29 23.10 -2.36
N ARG A 344 -20.47 22.61 -1.93
CA ARG A 344 -21.43 23.38 -1.12
C ARG A 344 -21.16 23.30 0.37
N LEU A 345 -20.46 22.26 0.84
CA LEU A 345 -20.16 22.10 2.26
C LEU A 345 -19.22 23.19 2.72
N ALA A 346 -19.70 24.01 3.66
CA ALA A 346 -18.88 25.07 4.29
C ALA A 346 -17.68 24.44 5.00
N LEU A 347 -16.54 25.13 4.92
CA LEU A 347 -15.28 24.60 5.38
C LEU A 347 -14.83 25.35 6.62
N ASP A 348 -14.91 24.66 7.72
CA ASP A 348 -14.22 25.04 8.94
C ASP A 348 -12.82 24.41 8.95
N ALA A 349 -11.92 24.97 8.13
CA ALA A 349 -10.55 24.54 8.07
C ALA A 349 -9.63 25.69 8.44
N SER A 350 -9.46 25.92 9.73
CA SER A 350 -8.31 26.67 10.17
C SER A 350 -7.06 25.83 9.86
N THR A 351 -6.16 26.36 9.04
CA THR A 351 -4.89 25.69 8.70
C THR A 351 -3.86 25.77 9.83
N ASN A 352 -4.15 26.56 10.87
CA ASN A 352 -3.29 26.70 12.03
C ASN A 352 -3.28 25.39 12.84
N ASN A 353 -2.11 24.81 13.00
CA ASN A 353 -1.88 23.59 13.78
C ASN A 353 -2.58 22.30 13.25
N ILE A 354 -2.89 22.21 11.96
CA ILE A 354 -3.58 21.05 11.36
C ILE A 354 -2.92 19.70 11.69
N LEU A 355 -1.59 19.64 11.74
CA LEU A 355 -0.86 18.42 12.07
C LEU A 355 -1.10 17.98 13.51
N PHE A 356 -1.10 18.95 14.45
CA PHE A 356 -1.42 18.70 15.85
C PHE A 356 -2.88 18.25 16.01
N SER A 357 -3.82 18.91 15.31
CA SER A 357 -5.23 18.53 15.32
C SER A 357 -5.44 17.11 14.84
N ILE A 358 -4.79 16.69 13.76
CA ILE A 358 -4.87 15.30 13.24
C ILE A 358 -4.34 14.30 14.27
N ALA A 359 -3.21 14.60 14.93
CA ALA A 359 -2.65 13.73 15.96
C ALA A 359 -3.61 13.57 17.15
N GLN A 360 -4.23 14.66 17.58
CA GLN A 360 -5.20 14.65 18.67
C GLN A 360 -6.51 13.97 18.29
N GLU A 361 -7.02 14.21 17.08
CA GLU A 361 -8.19 13.51 16.53
C GLU A 361 -7.94 12.00 16.45
N ALA A 362 -6.73 11.58 16.09
CA ALA A 362 -6.35 10.16 16.05
C ALA A 362 -6.32 9.52 17.44
N GLN A 363 -5.84 10.24 18.47
CA GLN A 363 -5.90 9.76 19.85
C GLN A 363 -7.35 9.64 20.33
N ASN A 364 -8.18 10.64 20.07
CA ASN A 364 -9.61 10.61 20.42
C ASN A 364 -10.33 9.45 19.72
N ALA A 365 -9.97 9.17 18.44
CA ALA A 365 -10.50 8.03 17.71
C ALA A 365 -10.08 6.70 18.33
N ALA A 366 -8.82 6.58 18.81
CA ALA A 366 -8.32 5.37 19.45
C ALA A 366 -9.09 5.07 20.74
N ASP A 367 -9.29 6.07 21.59
CA ASP A 367 -10.04 5.93 22.84
C ASP A 367 -11.51 5.58 22.56
N PHE A 368 -12.16 6.32 21.66
CA PHE A 368 -13.55 6.10 21.26
C PHE A 368 -13.79 4.68 20.72
N LEU A 369 -12.91 4.19 19.85
CA LEU A 369 -13.05 2.87 19.23
C LEU A 369 -12.73 1.73 20.21
N ALA A 370 -11.85 1.97 21.18
CA ALA A 370 -11.55 1.02 22.25
C ALA A 370 -12.75 0.88 23.22
N ASP A 371 -13.36 1.98 23.63
CA ASP A 371 -14.56 1.99 24.50
C ASP A 371 -15.74 1.24 23.87
N ARG A 372 -15.82 1.20 22.55
CA ARG A 372 -16.83 0.46 21.79
C ARG A 372 -16.44 -0.97 21.40
N ASN A 373 -15.33 -1.47 21.93
CA ASN A 373 -14.79 -2.79 21.60
C ASN A 373 -14.57 -3.03 20.10
N ALA A 374 -14.31 -1.98 19.33
CA ALA A 374 -13.95 -2.09 17.91
C ALA A 374 -12.47 -2.45 17.73
N VAL A 375 -11.61 -1.98 18.64
CA VAL A 375 -10.18 -2.29 18.72
C VAL A 375 -9.75 -2.57 20.15
N LYS A 376 -8.59 -3.19 20.34
CA LYS A 376 -7.93 -3.24 21.66
C LYS A 376 -7.45 -1.85 22.03
N ALA A 377 -7.53 -1.52 23.33
CA ALA A 377 -7.04 -0.25 23.84
C ALA A 377 -5.59 0.00 23.39
N PHE A 378 -5.35 1.17 22.88
CA PHE A 378 -4.07 1.59 22.32
C PHE A 378 -3.81 3.06 22.64
N LYS A 379 -2.61 3.37 23.09
CA LYS A 379 -2.16 4.75 23.30
C LYS A 379 -1.02 5.06 22.34
N GLY A 380 -1.18 6.13 21.54
CA GLY A 380 -0.12 6.68 20.70
C GLY A 380 1.16 6.96 21.48
N PRO A 381 2.17 7.60 20.93
CA PRO A 381 1.99 8.88 20.23
C PRO A 381 1.80 8.70 18.71
N PHE A 382 0.88 9.49 18.14
CA PHE A 382 0.78 9.65 16.70
C PHE A 382 1.68 10.80 16.27
N ASN A 383 2.75 10.49 15.56
CA ASN A 383 3.66 11.49 15.04
C ASN A 383 3.22 11.91 13.63
N VAL A 384 2.51 13.03 13.54
CA VAL A 384 1.99 13.57 12.29
C VAL A 384 2.89 14.70 11.80
N GLN A 385 3.38 14.59 10.57
CA GLN A 385 4.34 15.53 9.98
C GLN A 385 3.86 16.03 8.62
N ALA A 386 4.45 17.14 8.15
CA ALA A 386 4.24 17.62 6.79
C ALA A 386 4.92 16.69 5.78
N LEU A 387 4.17 16.29 4.75
CA LEU A 387 4.67 15.46 3.68
C LEU A 387 5.70 16.23 2.84
N PRO A 388 6.91 15.69 2.62
CA PRO A 388 7.90 16.33 1.76
C PRO A 388 7.35 16.62 0.37
N ALA A 389 7.77 17.74 -0.23
CA ALA A 389 7.21 18.28 -1.47
C ALA A 389 7.17 17.25 -2.61
N TYR A 390 8.18 16.41 -2.74
CA TYR A 390 8.23 15.36 -3.75
C TYR A 390 7.00 14.45 -3.70
N PHE A 391 6.70 13.91 -2.53
CA PHE A 391 5.54 13.04 -2.35
C PHE A 391 4.22 13.81 -2.38
N ALA A 392 4.23 15.07 -1.90
CA ALA A 392 3.04 15.91 -1.89
C ALA A 392 2.51 16.21 -3.31
N TYR A 393 3.32 16.13 -4.34
CA TYR A 393 2.87 16.23 -5.73
C TYR A 393 2.07 15.00 -6.20
N MET A 394 2.32 13.83 -5.61
CA MET A 394 1.76 12.57 -6.05
C MET A 394 0.62 12.07 -5.17
N GLN A 395 0.62 12.38 -3.87
CA GLN A 395 -0.32 11.83 -2.90
C GLN A 395 -0.68 12.82 -1.80
N ALA A 396 -1.83 12.61 -1.15
CA ALA A 396 -2.32 13.48 -0.09
C ALA A 396 -1.71 13.18 1.28
N TYR A 397 -1.37 11.93 1.54
CA TYR A 397 -0.79 11.46 2.80
C TYR A 397 0.05 10.19 2.56
N LYS A 398 0.94 9.89 3.50
CA LYS A 398 1.77 8.69 3.47
C LYS A 398 2.00 8.19 4.88
N PHE A 399 1.63 6.95 5.14
CA PHE A 399 2.03 6.22 6.33
C PHE A 399 3.40 5.56 6.08
N VAL A 400 4.31 5.70 7.02
CA VAL A 400 5.65 5.10 6.97
C VAL A 400 5.79 4.19 8.19
N PRO A 401 5.71 2.86 7.99
CA PRO A 401 5.87 1.91 9.08
C PRO A 401 7.29 1.95 9.65
N PRO A 402 7.50 1.51 10.90
CA PRO A 402 8.83 1.42 11.47
C PRO A 402 9.67 0.45 10.65
N TYR A 403 10.85 0.88 10.27
CA TYR A 403 11.80 0.07 9.51
C TYR A 403 12.83 -0.57 10.45
N GLY A 404 13.04 -1.88 10.27
CA GLY A 404 14.13 -2.61 10.93
C GLY A 404 13.76 -3.29 12.24
N ALA A 405 14.72 -4.05 12.75
CA ALA A 405 14.62 -4.81 14.00
C ALA A 405 14.70 -3.94 15.27
N GLN A 406 14.99 -2.67 15.12
CA GLN A 406 15.03 -1.72 16.22
C GLN A 406 13.61 -1.22 16.47
N ASN A 407 13.13 -1.40 17.70
CA ASN A 407 11.90 -0.83 18.22
C ASN A 407 12.00 0.70 18.28
N LEU A 408 12.03 1.36 17.13
CA LEU A 408 11.85 2.81 17.10
C LEU A 408 10.38 3.07 17.48
N PRO A 409 10.12 3.83 18.52
CA PRO A 409 8.82 3.89 19.18
C PRO A 409 7.74 4.63 18.41
N THR A 410 8.02 5.16 17.22
CA THR A 410 7.07 6.02 16.51
C THR A 410 7.07 5.74 15.01
N ASP A 411 5.96 5.19 14.56
CA ASP A 411 5.55 5.24 13.16
C ASP A 411 5.29 6.71 12.79
N ASP A 412 5.68 7.12 11.60
CA ASP A 412 5.44 8.47 11.12
C ASP A 412 4.30 8.49 10.12
N PHE A 413 3.40 9.43 10.29
CA PHE A 413 2.34 9.72 9.36
C PHE A 413 2.53 11.12 8.76
N PHE A 414 2.56 11.19 7.45
CA PHE A 414 2.84 12.42 6.73
C PHE A 414 1.62 12.88 5.96
N VAL A 415 1.28 14.16 6.07
CA VAL A 415 0.11 14.78 5.42
C VAL A 415 0.56 15.95 4.56
N ARG A 416 0.04 16.01 3.34
CA ARG A 416 0.23 17.16 2.46
C ARG A 416 -0.49 18.37 3.04
N LEU A 417 0.25 19.45 3.24
CA LEU A 417 -0.34 20.71 3.70
C LEU A 417 -0.82 21.56 2.51
N PRO A 418 -1.91 22.33 2.70
CA PRO A 418 -2.30 23.36 1.75
C PRO A 418 -1.19 24.41 1.67
N THR A 419 -0.60 24.59 0.48
CA THR A 419 0.44 25.59 0.26
C THR A 419 -0.07 26.70 -0.64
N GLY A 420 0.06 27.96 -0.19
CA GLY A 420 -0.46 29.15 -0.89
C GLY A 420 0.15 29.45 -2.25
N ASN A 421 1.36 28.96 -2.56
CA ASN A 421 2.15 29.40 -3.72
C ASN A 421 2.68 28.31 -4.65
N ALA A 422 2.42 27.06 -4.43
CA ALA A 422 2.97 26.02 -5.30
C ALA A 422 2.00 25.71 -6.43
N LEU A 423 2.51 25.71 -7.64
CA LEU A 423 1.99 25.05 -8.83
C LEU A 423 0.47 24.77 -8.79
N ALA A 424 -0.31 25.67 -9.35
CA ALA A 424 -1.79 25.70 -9.26
C ALA A 424 -2.48 24.35 -9.60
N LYS A 425 -1.80 23.45 -10.33
CA LYS A 425 -2.28 22.12 -10.67
C LYS A 425 -2.26 21.10 -9.52
N HIS A 426 -1.54 21.37 -8.43
CA HIS A 426 -1.35 20.43 -7.32
C HIS A 426 -1.78 21.00 -5.96
N LYS A 427 -2.56 22.08 -5.99
CA LYS A 427 -3.13 22.61 -4.75
C LYS A 427 -4.03 21.54 -4.15
N MET A 428 -3.66 21.06 -2.97
CA MET A 428 -4.64 20.51 -2.05
C MET A 428 -5.53 21.68 -1.64
N ALA A 429 -6.79 21.64 -2.00
CA ALA A 429 -7.73 22.58 -1.46
C ALA A 429 -7.80 22.36 0.06
N VAL A 430 -7.89 23.43 0.83
CA VAL A 430 -8.17 23.32 2.29
C VAL A 430 -9.39 22.40 2.51
N GLN A 431 -10.30 22.42 1.57
CA GLN A 431 -11.49 21.59 1.43
C GLN A 431 -11.23 20.08 1.45
N ASP A 432 -10.07 19.61 0.98
CA ASP A 432 -9.72 18.18 0.99
C ASP A 432 -9.31 17.68 2.39
N LEU A 433 -9.13 18.59 3.36
CA LEU A 433 -8.89 18.30 4.78
C LEU A 433 -10.09 18.66 5.67
N ASN A 434 -11.30 18.69 5.11
CA ASN A 434 -12.51 18.90 5.91
C ASN A 434 -12.67 17.81 6.99
N PRO A 435 -13.48 18.02 8.03
CA PRO A 435 -13.60 17.07 9.13
C PRO A 435 -13.93 15.63 8.72
N SER A 436 -14.83 15.44 7.76
CA SER A 436 -15.21 14.10 7.27
C SER A 436 -14.07 13.42 6.52
N ALA A 437 -13.35 14.12 5.64
CA ALA A 437 -12.17 13.59 4.97
C ALA A 437 -11.06 13.21 5.98
N ARG A 438 -10.84 14.04 7.02
CA ARG A 438 -9.88 13.72 8.09
C ARG A 438 -10.28 12.47 8.87
N LYS A 439 -11.56 12.31 9.24
CA LYS A 439 -12.05 11.10 9.91
C LYS A 439 -11.79 9.84 9.09
N LEU A 440 -12.07 9.88 7.76
CA LEU A 440 -11.79 8.76 6.88
C LEU A 440 -10.29 8.44 6.78
N MET A 441 -9.47 9.48 6.66
CA MET A 441 -8.01 9.36 6.64
C MET A 441 -7.51 8.75 7.96
N ILE A 442 -7.95 9.24 9.10
CA ILE A 442 -7.59 8.72 10.43
C ILE A 442 -8.02 7.25 10.55
N ALA A 443 -9.26 6.94 10.19
CA ALA A 443 -9.79 5.58 10.27
C ALA A 443 -9.03 4.59 9.38
N GLY A 444 -8.66 4.98 8.16
CA GLY A 444 -7.97 4.12 7.21
C GLY A 444 -6.47 3.99 7.44
N GLU A 445 -5.82 5.07 7.85
CA GLU A 445 -4.36 5.11 7.92
C GLU A 445 -3.80 5.09 9.36
N LEU A 446 -4.55 5.59 10.35
CA LEU A 446 -4.12 5.64 11.74
C LEU A 446 -4.85 4.59 12.59
N VAL A 447 -6.05 4.88 13.10
CA VAL A 447 -6.81 3.98 14.00
C VAL A 447 -8.25 3.84 13.51
N PRO A 448 -8.71 2.60 13.26
CA PRO A 448 -8.09 1.29 13.41
C PRO A 448 -7.21 0.86 12.22
N GLY A 449 -6.75 1.80 11.40
CA GLY A 449 -6.08 1.64 10.14
C GLY A 449 -4.66 1.05 10.18
N ARG A 450 -3.83 1.49 9.23
CA ARG A 450 -2.50 0.92 8.98
C ARG A 450 -1.53 1.10 10.13
N TYR A 451 -1.59 2.24 10.84
CA TYR A 451 -0.75 2.47 12.02
C TYR A 451 -1.06 1.47 13.12
N TYR A 452 -2.32 1.36 13.53
CA TYR A 452 -2.77 0.38 14.53
C TYR A 452 -2.38 -1.05 14.12
N LYS A 453 -2.60 -1.41 12.86
CA LYS A 453 -2.16 -2.69 12.30
C LYS A 453 -0.66 -2.92 12.46
N SER A 454 0.17 -1.94 12.10
CA SER A 454 1.63 -2.00 12.19
C SER A 454 2.08 -2.30 13.62
N VAL A 455 1.48 -1.61 14.61
CA VAL A 455 1.77 -1.84 16.03
C VAL A 455 1.38 -3.26 16.46
N GLN A 456 0.20 -3.74 16.06
CA GLN A 456 -0.24 -5.10 16.38
C GLN A 456 0.64 -6.18 15.72
N GLN A 457 1.21 -5.88 14.57
CA GLN A 457 2.10 -6.77 13.81
C GLN A 457 3.59 -6.64 14.21
N ASN A 458 3.92 -5.76 15.14
CA ASN A 458 5.34 -5.53 15.51
C ASN A 458 6.01 -6.77 16.10
N ALA A 459 5.24 -7.66 16.73
CA ALA A 459 5.71 -8.94 17.25
C ALA A 459 5.96 -10.02 16.17
N LEU A 460 5.47 -9.81 14.94
CA LEU A 460 5.70 -10.73 13.83
C LEU A 460 7.17 -10.69 13.42
N GLY A 461 7.74 -11.87 13.18
CA GLY A 461 9.11 -12.02 12.70
C GLY A 461 9.19 -12.49 11.25
N GLY A 462 10.43 -12.52 10.72
CA GLY A 462 10.77 -13.18 9.46
C GLY A 462 10.01 -12.65 8.23
N ILE A 463 9.63 -13.57 7.38
CA ILE A 463 9.03 -13.33 6.06
C ILE A 463 7.72 -12.52 6.17
N ARG A 464 6.85 -12.82 7.13
CA ARG A 464 5.54 -12.16 7.27
C ARG A 464 5.64 -10.68 7.59
N LYS A 465 6.62 -10.28 8.41
CA LYS A 465 6.84 -8.87 8.76
C LYS A 465 7.33 -8.08 7.56
N ARG A 466 8.21 -8.68 6.74
CA ARG A 466 8.89 -7.98 5.64
C ARG A 466 8.17 -8.08 4.31
N TYR A 467 7.46 -9.17 4.06
CA TYR A 467 6.92 -9.52 2.73
C TYR A 467 5.43 -9.83 2.76
N GLY A 468 4.68 -9.18 3.63
CA GLY A 468 3.25 -9.37 3.73
C GLY A 468 2.50 -9.12 2.42
N VAL A 469 1.34 -9.73 2.29
CA VAL A 469 0.51 -9.65 1.07
C VAL A 469 -0.16 -8.29 0.95
N PRO A 470 0.10 -7.51 -0.12
CA PRO A 470 -0.50 -6.19 -0.28
C PRO A 470 -2.03 -6.19 -0.25
N THR A 471 -2.67 -7.26 -0.71
CA THR A 471 -4.14 -7.40 -0.72
C THR A 471 -4.73 -7.29 0.68
N LEU A 472 -4.14 -7.93 1.69
CA LEU A 472 -4.63 -7.79 3.07
C LEU A 472 -4.25 -6.43 3.66
N ASN A 473 -3.08 -5.89 3.33
CA ASN A 473 -2.69 -4.56 3.82
C ASN A 473 -3.60 -3.45 3.27
N ASN A 474 -3.90 -3.48 1.97
CA ASN A 474 -4.76 -2.50 1.33
C ASN A 474 -6.24 -2.70 1.73
N GLY A 475 -6.68 -3.95 1.80
CA GLY A 475 -8.03 -4.29 2.27
C GLY A 475 -8.27 -3.91 3.72
N TRP A 476 -7.23 -3.98 4.58
CA TRP A 476 -7.34 -3.56 5.98
C TRP A 476 -7.67 -2.07 6.10
N SER A 477 -7.06 -1.19 5.30
CA SER A 477 -7.35 0.24 5.33
C SER A 477 -8.84 0.53 5.05
N VAL A 478 -9.43 -0.16 4.07
CA VAL A 478 -10.88 -0.05 3.77
C VAL A 478 -11.73 -0.65 4.90
N TYR A 479 -11.37 -1.85 5.34
CA TYR A 479 -12.06 -2.55 6.44
C TYR A 479 -12.05 -1.73 7.74
N ALA A 480 -10.97 -1.02 8.01
CA ALA A 480 -10.82 -0.14 9.16
C ALA A 480 -11.81 1.04 9.10
N GLN A 481 -12.01 1.66 7.93
CA GLN A 481 -13.00 2.73 7.75
C GLN A 481 -14.42 2.23 8.03
N HIS A 482 -14.79 1.07 7.51
CA HIS A 482 -16.10 0.46 7.78
C HIS A 482 -16.25 0.00 9.24
N THR A 483 -15.18 -0.47 9.88
CA THR A 483 -15.17 -0.78 11.31
C THR A 483 -15.42 0.48 12.16
N ALA A 484 -14.83 1.61 11.77
CA ALA A 484 -15.06 2.90 12.42
C ALA A 484 -16.49 3.42 12.20
N GLN A 485 -17.08 3.16 11.02
CA GLN A 485 -18.50 3.45 10.74
C GLN A 485 -19.43 2.60 11.62
N GLU A 486 -19.22 1.31 11.66
CA GLU A 486 -20.05 0.40 12.51
C GLU A 486 -19.96 0.75 14.00
N ALA A 487 -18.80 1.25 14.46
CA ALA A 487 -18.61 1.71 15.83
C ALA A 487 -19.22 3.11 16.10
N GLY A 488 -19.68 3.84 15.08
CA GLY A 488 -20.27 5.17 15.18
C GLY A 488 -19.26 6.31 15.27
N TYR A 489 -18.02 6.11 14.85
CA TYR A 489 -17.03 7.18 14.69
C TYR A 489 -17.27 7.96 13.38
N ILE A 490 -17.53 7.25 12.30
CA ILE A 490 -18.01 7.78 11.03
C ILE A 490 -19.54 7.70 11.09
N ILE A 491 -20.23 8.80 11.36
CA ILE A 491 -21.66 8.74 11.72
C ILE A 491 -22.54 9.81 11.04
N THR A 492 -22.00 11.00 10.75
CA THR A 492 -22.80 12.06 10.13
C THR A 492 -23.12 11.73 8.67
N ASP A 493 -24.16 12.36 8.12
CA ASP A 493 -24.51 12.19 6.71
C ASP A 493 -23.33 12.57 5.81
N THR A 494 -22.60 13.63 6.15
CA THR A 494 -21.38 14.04 5.44
C THR A 494 -20.28 12.96 5.53
N ASP A 495 -20.04 12.39 6.72
CA ASP A 495 -19.04 11.33 6.89
C ASP A 495 -19.40 10.11 6.02
N ASN A 496 -20.68 9.71 6.02
CA ASN A 496 -21.18 8.58 5.23
C ASN A 496 -21.11 8.85 3.71
N LEU A 497 -21.38 10.08 3.30
CA LEU A 497 -21.22 10.49 1.90
C LEU A 497 -19.77 10.38 1.43
N PHE A 498 -18.81 10.86 2.23
CA PHE A 498 -17.39 10.75 1.90
C PHE A 498 -16.92 9.30 1.87
N LEU A 499 -17.36 8.45 2.79
CA LEU A 499 -17.03 7.02 2.78
C LEU A 499 -17.59 6.31 1.54
N ALA A 500 -18.86 6.55 1.20
CA ALA A 500 -19.50 5.98 0.03
C ALA A 500 -18.84 6.43 -1.28
N PHE A 501 -18.41 7.70 -1.35
CA PHE A 501 -17.66 8.20 -2.49
C PHE A 501 -16.28 7.54 -2.62
N GLU A 502 -15.55 7.38 -1.52
CA GLU A 502 -14.24 6.70 -1.54
C GLU A 502 -14.37 5.23 -1.98
N ASP A 503 -15.42 4.53 -1.56
CA ASP A 503 -15.69 3.16 -2.03
C ASP A 503 -16.03 3.14 -3.53
N TYR A 504 -16.80 4.12 -4.00
CA TYR A 504 -17.10 4.28 -5.42
C TYR A 504 -15.84 4.55 -6.24
N ARG A 505 -14.98 5.45 -5.78
CA ARG A 505 -13.69 5.78 -6.41
C ARG A 505 -12.78 4.56 -6.49
N ARG A 506 -12.66 3.77 -5.41
CA ARG A 506 -11.89 2.52 -5.39
C ARG A 506 -12.45 1.46 -6.34
N ALA A 507 -13.77 1.33 -6.40
CA ALA A 507 -14.41 0.40 -7.32
C ALA A 507 -14.20 0.78 -8.79
N ALA A 508 -14.26 2.07 -9.11
CA ALA A 508 -13.97 2.60 -10.45
C ALA A 508 -12.49 2.38 -10.82
N ALA A 509 -11.57 2.66 -9.89
CA ALA A 509 -10.14 2.42 -10.09
C ALA A 509 -9.83 0.94 -10.32
N ALA A 510 -10.45 0.03 -9.56
CA ALA A 510 -10.29 -1.41 -9.75
C ALA A 510 -10.86 -1.88 -11.10
N ALA A 511 -11.97 -1.29 -11.55
CA ALA A 511 -12.53 -1.58 -12.87
C ALA A 511 -11.60 -1.12 -14.01
N VAL A 512 -10.97 0.04 -13.87
CA VAL A 512 -9.96 0.53 -14.82
C VAL A 512 -8.75 -0.38 -14.84
N ASP A 513 -8.18 -0.72 -13.68
CA ASP A 513 -7.01 -1.60 -13.54
C ASP A 513 -7.24 -2.94 -14.28
N VAL A 514 -8.37 -3.61 -14.01
CA VAL A 514 -8.71 -4.89 -14.62
C VAL A 514 -8.90 -4.75 -16.15
N ASN A 515 -9.70 -3.78 -16.60
CA ASN A 515 -10.04 -3.69 -18.02
C ASN A 515 -8.88 -3.15 -18.87
N LEU A 516 -8.04 -2.29 -18.29
CA LEU A 516 -6.85 -1.77 -18.96
C LEU A 516 -5.85 -2.91 -19.25
N HIS A 517 -5.49 -3.69 -18.22
CA HIS A 517 -4.46 -4.72 -18.35
C HIS A 517 -4.94 -6.02 -18.99
N LEU A 518 -6.26 -6.28 -18.98
CA LEU A 518 -6.86 -7.36 -19.78
C LEU A 518 -7.15 -6.93 -21.24
N GLY A 519 -6.72 -5.73 -21.66
CA GLY A 519 -6.81 -5.27 -23.03
C GLY A 519 -8.22 -4.82 -23.49
N GLN A 520 -9.16 -4.64 -22.55
CA GLN A 520 -10.51 -4.20 -22.86
C GLN A 520 -10.62 -2.68 -23.00
N PHE A 521 -9.73 -1.94 -22.35
CA PHE A 521 -9.65 -0.48 -22.43
C PHE A 521 -8.31 -0.05 -23.04
N SER A 522 -8.40 0.89 -23.97
CA SER A 522 -7.32 1.83 -24.28
C SER A 522 -7.27 2.94 -23.22
N TYR A 523 -6.28 3.83 -23.31
CA TYR A 523 -6.26 5.06 -22.49
C TYR A 523 -7.52 5.90 -22.69
N ALA A 524 -7.95 6.08 -23.95
CA ALA A 524 -9.13 6.86 -24.31
C ALA A 524 -10.43 6.22 -23.76
N ASP A 525 -10.54 4.89 -23.83
CA ASP A 525 -11.70 4.18 -23.26
C ASP A 525 -11.75 4.34 -21.74
N ALA A 526 -10.60 4.23 -21.05
CA ALA A 526 -10.51 4.42 -19.61
C ALA A 526 -10.86 5.87 -19.21
N MET A 527 -10.41 6.87 -19.98
CA MET A 527 -10.80 8.28 -19.78
C MET A 527 -12.30 8.47 -19.96
N THR A 528 -12.86 7.96 -21.04
CA THR A 528 -14.31 8.02 -21.32
C THR A 528 -15.13 7.32 -20.24
N PHE A 529 -14.69 6.13 -19.81
CA PHE A 529 -15.32 5.38 -18.72
C PHE A 529 -15.35 6.19 -17.42
N LEU A 530 -14.23 6.81 -17.04
CA LEU A 530 -14.16 7.58 -15.80
C LEU A 530 -14.93 8.90 -15.90
N THR A 531 -14.71 9.68 -16.96
CA THR A 531 -15.28 11.05 -17.05
C THR A 531 -16.74 11.04 -17.47
N GLN A 532 -17.12 10.36 -18.56
CA GLN A 532 -18.47 10.42 -19.12
C GLN A 532 -19.44 9.44 -18.44
N ALA A 533 -19.00 8.19 -18.20
CA ALA A 533 -19.88 7.19 -17.61
C ALA A 533 -19.94 7.24 -16.07
N ASN A 534 -18.90 7.75 -15.42
CA ASN A 534 -18.78 7.76 -13.97
C ASN A 534 -18.59 9.16 -13.36
N GLY A 535 -18.50 10.23 -14.17
CA GLY A 535 -18.55 11.63 -13.74
C GLY A 535 -17.33 12.12 -12.96
N PHE A 536 -16.18 11.42 -13.05
CA PHE A 536 -14.93 11.88 -12.43
C PHE A 536 -14.37 13.10 -13.17
N GLU A 537 -13.81 14.05 -12.43
CA GLU A 537 -13.04 15.15 -13.00
C GLU A 537 -11.85 14.61 -13.80
N LYS A 538 -11.46 15.32 -14.85
CA LYS A 538 -10.40 14.90 -15.77
C LYS A 538 -9.08 14.59 -15.04
N GLU A 539 -8.68 15.45 -14.14
CA GLU A 539 -7.45 15.31 -13.36
C GLU A 539 -7.48 14.07 -12.44
N GLU A 540 -8.63 13.76 -11.85
CA GLU A 540 -8.80 12.56 -11.04
C GLU A 540 -8.80 11.30 -11.90
N ALA A 541 -9.47 11.33 -13.06
CA ALA A 541 -9.46 10.24 -14.03
C ALA A 541 -8.03 9.93 -14.51
N GLU A 542 -7.27 10.96 -14.86
CA GLU A 542 -5.85 10.80 -15.23
C GLU A 542 -5.03 10.16 -14.10
N LYS A 543 -5.21 10.59 -12.85
CA LYS A 543 -4.51 9.99 -11.69
C LYS A 543 -4.86 8.52 -11.51
N ILE A 544 -6.12 8.13 -11.66
CA ILE A 544 -6.56 6.74 -11.58
C ILE A 544 -5.86 5.89 -12.64
N ILE A 545 -5.84 6.33 -13.89
CA ILE A 545 -5.21 5.59 -14.99
C ILE A 545 -3.69 5.50 -14.80
N LYS A 546 -3.05 6.61 -14.45
CA LYS A 546 -1.60 6.66 -14.17
C LYS A 546 -1.22 5.71 -13.03
N SER A 547 -2.02 5.66 -11.96
CA SER A 547 -1.81 4.75 -10.84
C SER A 547 -1.97 3.29 -11.26
N ALA A 548 -3.02 2.94 -12.00
CA ALA A 548 -3.24 1.60 -12.53
C ALA A 548 -2.08 1.15 -13.44
N THR A 549 -1.56 2.05 -14.28
CA THR A 549 -0.43 1.77 -15.17
C THR A 549 0.88 1.56 -14.40
N ALA A 550 1.17 2.40 -13.40
CA ALA A 550 2.40 2.32 -12.62
C ALA A 550 2.41 1.11 -11.65
N LEU A 551 1.23 0.73 -11.16
CA LEU A 551 1.06 -0.29 -10.12
C LEU A 551 -0.06 -1.28 -10.48
N PRO A 552 0.12 -2.11 -11.53
CA PRO A 552 -0.89 -3.06 -11.98
C PRO A 552 -1.35 -4.01 -10.87
N GLY A 553 -2.65 -4.16 -10.69
CA GLY A 553 -3.29 -5.00 -9.67
C GLY A 553 -3.46 -4.32 -8.31
N GLU A 554 -2.84 -3.14 -8.08
CA GLU A 554 -2.95 -2.49 -6.77
C GLU A 554 -4.36 -2.00 -6.49
N ALA A 555 -5.00 -1.31 -7.43
CA ALA A 555 -6.35 -0.82 -7.25
C ALA A 555 -7.36 -1.96 -6.97
N LEU A 556 -7.18 -3.11 -7.62
CA LEU A 556 -7.99 -4.30 -7.38
C LEU A 556 -7.78 -4.90 -5.99
N SER A 557 -6.58 -4.76 -5.41
CA SER A 557 -6.25 -5.36 -4.12
C SER A 557 -7.06 -4.81 -2.94
N TYR A 558 -7.47 -3.54 -2.99
CA TYR A 558 -8.29 -2.89 -1.95
C TYR A 558 -9.65 -3.57 -1.77
N PRO A 559 -10.53 -3.65 -2.78
CA PRO A 559 -11.82 -4.28 -2.62
C PRO A 559 -11.73 -5.79 -2.38
N VAL A 560 -10.75 -6.49 -2.97
CA VAL A 560 -10.59 -7.93 -2.73
C VAL A 560 -10.20 -8.22 -1.28
N GLY A 561 -9.26 -7.47 -0.73
CA GLY A 561 -8.85 -7.61 0.67
C GLY A 561 -9.97 -7.23 1.64
N TYR A 562 -10.71 -6.15 1.36
CA TYR A 562 -11.88 -5.75 2.15
C TYR A 562 -12.97 -6.82 2.16
N GLU A 563 -13.35 -7.35 1.00
CA GLU A 563 -14.36 -8.41 0.90
C GLU A 563 -13.93 -9.68 1.64
N THR A 564 -12.65 -10.03 1.60
CA THR A 564 -12.08 -11.15 2.37
C THR A 564 -12.30 -10.95 3.87
N LEU A 565 -11.92 -9.80 4.40
CA LEU A 565 -12.03 -9.47 5.83
C LEU A 565 -13.49 -9.36 6.28
N LYS A 566 -14.33 -8.69 5.49
CA LYS A 566 -15.78 -8.56 5.73
C LYS A 566 -16.46 -9.91 5.80
N THR A 567 -16.21 -10.79 4.83
CA THR A 567 -16.79 -12.14 4.77
C THR A 567 -16.37 -12.98 5.98
N LEU A 568 -15.10 -12.93 6.36
CA LEU A 568 -14.63 -13.64 7.56
C LEU A 568 -15.26 -13.09 8.83
N ARG A 569 -15.36 -11.77 8.98
CA ARG A 569 -16.02 -11.16 10.12
C ARG A 569 -17.47 -11.61 10.24
N GLN A 570 -18.24 -11.57 9.16
CA GLN A 570 -19.63 -12.02 9.11
C GLN A 570 -19.76 -13.51 9.48
N LYS A 571 -18.85 -14.37 8.99
CA LYS A 571 -18.79 -15.79 9.37
C LYS A 571 -18.64 -15.97 10.89
N TYR A 572 -17.72 -15.20 11.51
CA TYR A 572 -17.46 -15.29 12.95
C TYR A 572 -18.57 -14.64 13.79
N GLN A 573 -19.16 -13.54 13.35
CA GLN A 573 -20.35 -12.93 13.96
C GLN A 573 -21.49 -13.95 14.02
N LYS A 574 -21.79 -14.63 12.91
CA LYS A 574 -22.81 -15.67 12.86
C LYS A 574 -22.48 -16.87 13.76
N LYS A 575 -21.21 -17.30 13.80
CA LYS A 575 -20.76 -18.47 14.59
C LYS A 575 -20.80 -18.20 16.09
N GLN A 576 -20.46 -17.00 16.54
CA GLN A 576 -20.32 -16.64 17.96
C GLN A 576 -21.58 -15.98 18.53
N GLY A 577 -22.46 -15.43 17.68
CA GLY A 577 -23.68 -14.73 18.10
C GLY A 577 -23.36 -13.59 19.07
N ALA A 578 -24.08 -13.54 20.20
CA ALA A 578 -23.89 -12.50 21.22
C ALA A 578 -22.49 -12.49 21.89
N ARG A 579 -21.70 -13.55 21.72
CA ARG A 579 -20.32 -13.61 22.23
C ARG A 579 -19.29 -13.01 21.29
N PHE A 580 -19.68 -12.55 20.10
CA PHE A 580 -18.75 -11.95 19.16
C PHE A 580 -18.17 -10.64 19.72
N ASN A 581 -16.86 -10.54 19.72
CA ASN A 581 -16.14 -9.33 20.10
C ASN A 581 -15.27 -8.87 18.93
N ALA A 582 -15.54 -7.67 18.40
CA ALA A 582 -14.86 -7.15 17.23
C ALA A 582 -13.38 -6.88 17.51
N ALA A 583 -13.03 -6.37 18.70
CA ALA A 583 -11.64 -6.12 19.07
C ALA A 583 -10.82 -7.41 19.15
N ASP A 584 -11.40 -8.50 19.68
CA ASP A 584 -10.73 -9.81 19.72
C ASP A 584 -10.57 -10.40 18.31
N PHE A 585 -11.61 -10.32 17.47
CA PHE A 585 -11.52 -10.74 16.07
C PHE A 585 -10.43 -9.99 15.32
N ASN A 586 -10.41 -8.65 15.40
CA ASN A 586 -9.43 -7.80 14.74
C ASN A 586 -8.01 -8.08 15.23
N ALA A 587 -7.79 -8.22 16.54
CA ALA A 587 -6.49 -8.55 17.11
C ALA A 587 -5.96 -9.91 16.63
N ARG A 588 -6.82 -10.91 16.47
CA ARG A 588 -6.43 -12.24 15.94
C ARG A 588 -6.05 -12.17 14.47
N VAL A 589 -6.86 -11.48 13.65
CA VAL A 589 -6.54 -11.27 12.23
C VAL A 589 -5.18 -10.59 12.09
N LEU A 590 -4.93 -9.52 12.85
CA LEU A 590 -3.66 -8.79 12.80
C LEU A 590 -2.49 -9.63 13.32
N GLY A 591 -2.68 -10.42 14.36
CA GLY A 591 -1.65 -11.32 14.92
C GLY A 591 -1.23 -12.45 13.97
N ILE A 592 -2.07 -12.82 13.00
CA ILE A 592 -1.72 -13.77 11.93
C ILE A 592 -0.75 -13.13 10.93
N GLY A 593 -0.88 -11.83 10.67
CA GLY A 593 -0.11 -11.09 9.67
C GLY A 593 -0.74 -11.10 8.28
N ASP A 594 -0.07 -10.43 7.35
CA ASP A 594 -0.53 -10.31 5.95
C ASP A 594 -0.16 -11.56 5.16
N ILE A 595 -1.05 -12.54 5.17
CA ILE A 595 -0.90 -13.82 4.49
C ILE A 595 -1.80 -13.90 3.25
N PRO A 596 -1.63 -14.91 2.36
CA PRO A 596 -2.54 -15.10 1.24
C PRO A 596 -4.02 -15.16 1.68
N PRO A 597 -4.95 -14.40 1.06
CA PRO A 597 -6.36 -14.35 1.46
C PRO A 597 -7.01 -15.72 1.61
N ALA A 598 -6.71 -16.66 0.71
CA ALA A 598 -7.23 -18.03 0.75
C ALA A 598 -6.83 -18.81 2.02
N GLN A 599 -5.72 -18.45 2.67
CA GLN A 599 -5.22 -19.13 3.87
C GLN A 599 -5.75 -18.50 5.16
N LEU A 600 -6.28 -17.26 5.11
CA LEU A 600 -6.65 -16.49 6.30
C LEU A 600 -7.77 -17.17 7.11
N SER A 601 -8.75 -17.78 6.44
CA SER A 601 -9.85 -18.47 7.13
C SER A 601 -9.35 -19.63 8.00
N LYS A 602 -8.45 -20.46 7.47
CA LYS A 602 -7.87 -21.59 8.21
C LYS A 602 -6.97 -21.11 9.34
N ALA A 603 -6.09 -20.14 9.08
CA ALA A 603 -5.21 -19.58 10.10
C ALA A 603 -6.01 -18.96 11.28
N LEU A 604 -7.12 -18.30 10.98
CA LEU A 604 -8.00 -17.74 11.99
C LEU A 604 -8.73 -18.82 12.81
N GLU A 605 -9.16 -19.91 12.18
CA GLU A 605 -9.73 -21.07 12.90
C GLU A 605 -8.73 -21.67 13.88
N ASP A 606 -7.48 -21.83 13.48
CA ASP A 606 -6.42 -22.35 14.34
C ASP A 606 -6.08 -21.37 15.49
N ALA A 607 -6.06 -20.06 15.21
CA ALA A 607 -5.88 -19.04 16.25
C ALA A 607 -7.02 -18.98 17.30
N TYR A 608 -8.22 -19.43 16.95
CA TYR A 608 -9.31 -19.57 17.93
C TYR A 608 -9.26 -20.89 18.72
N LYS A 609 -8.66 -21.96 18.19
CA LYS A 609 -8.49 -23.25 18.88
C LYS A 609 -7.38 -23.21 19.94
N ASN A 610 -6.29 -22.52 19.66
CA ASN A 610 -5.09 -22.50 20.51
C ASN A 610 -5.25 -21.66 21.81
N LYS A 611 -6.45 -21.16 22.12
CA LYS A 611 -6.78 -20.45 23.37
C LYS A 611 -7.65 -21.26 24.35
N LYS A 612 -7.67 -22.59 24.19
CA LYS A 612 -8.29 -23.46 25.19
C LYS A 612 -7.29 -23.94 26.22
#